data_e4b93a2d65843ad3b64073bf158cbb99
#
_entry.id   e4b93a2d65843ad3b64073bf158cbb99
#
_cell.length_a   1.000
_cell.length_b   1.000
_cell.length_c   1.000
_cell.angle_alpha   90.00
_cell.angle_beta   90.00
_cell.angle_gamma   90.00
#
_symmetry.space_group_name_H-M   'P 1'
#
loop_
_entity.id
_entity.type
_entity.pdbx_description
1 polymer ?
#
loop_
_entity_poly.entity_id
_entity_poly.type
_entity_poly.pdbx_seq_one_letter_code
_entity_poly.pdbx_strand_id
1 'polypeptide(L)'
;RKRPSKRNKTKGRTGSPYPFAMRLKVVRLYLEDGYPSTLVAQQFGISAYSVYRWSKLYREQGEQGLRTRQRKSLAKSKQSAAVTQSIVKLKKENPGYGIRRISDVLKRFFFMPASPSTVQRTLRDQGLNRPVKKKPKKNPAKPRFFERARPNQLWQSDIMTFRLAGKNAYLIGYLDDYSRYITGMGFYRSQTAQNVIETYRRAVGEYGVPKEVLTDNGRQYTNWRGTTRFEKELKKDRVKHIRSRPHHPMTLGKIERFWQSILSEFLQRAQFTSYEDAAGRIAFWVKYYNHKRPHQGIGGLCPADRFFEIDTALKKTLEKGVEENALELALRGEPREPFYMVGRMGDQSVVIRAEKGKVK
;
A
#
# COMPACT_ATOMS: atom_id res chain seq x y z
N ARG A 1 19.18 -49.09 -15.11
CA ARG A 1 18.17 -48.45 -15.99
C ARG A 1 17.87 -47.06 -15.40
N LYS A 2 18.41 -45.96 -16.01
CA LYS A 2 18.13 -44.56 -15.65
C LYS A 2 16.75 -44.19 -16.18
N ARG A 3 15.86 -43.68 -15.32
CA ARG A 3 14.56 -43.12 -15.71
C ARG A 3 14.77 -41.86 -16.56
N PRO A 4 14.03 -41.64 -17.66
CA PRO A 4 14.15 -40.43 -18.46
C PRO A 4 13.70 -39.21 -17.64
N SER A 5 14.44 -38.14 -17.74
CA SER A 5 14.17 -36.88 -17.08
C SER A 5 12.82 -36.32 -17.50
N LYS A 6 12.03 -35.84 -16.52
CA LYS A 6 10.75 -35.15 -16.77
C LYS A 6 11.01 -33.94 -17.68
N ARG A 7 10.48 -33.99 -18.89
CA ARG A 7 10.39 -32.82 -19.78
C ARG A 7 9.76 -31.67 -18.99
N ASN A 8 10.54 -30.61 -18.80
CA ASN A 8 10.00 -29.33 -18.35
C ASN A 8 8.87 -28.93 -19.28
N LYS A 9 7.63 -28.92 -18.77
CA LYS A 9 6.50 -28.26 -19.42
C LYS A 9 6.86 -26.77 -19.45
N THR A 10 7.37 -26.30 -20.57
CA THR A 10 7.49 -24.87 -20.86
C THR A 10 6.10 -24.28 -20.70
N LYS A 11 5.93 -23.43 -19.68
CA LYS A 11 4.76 -22.55 -19.53
C LYS A 11 4.52 -21.91 -20.88
N GLY A 12 3.28 -22.02 -21.41
CA GLY A 12 2.90 -21.48 -22.71
C GLY A 12 3.43 -20.06 -22.84
N ARG A 13 4.35 -19.88 -23.79
CA ARG A 13 4.78 -18.57 -24.21
C ARG A 13 3.51 -17.84 -24.66
N THR A 14 3.12 -16.78 -23.99
CA THR A 14 2.39 -15.68 -24.59
C THR A 14 3.36 -15.03 -25.59
N GLY A 15 3.70 -15.78 -26.64
CA GLY A 15 4.66 -15.38 -27.64
C GLY A 15 4.07 -14.29 -28.50
N SER A 16 4.87 -13.28 -28.80
CA SER A 16 4.60 -12.42 -29.93
C SER A 16 4.26 -13.29 -31.13
N PRO A 17 3.20 -12.99 -31.87
CA PRO A 17 2.87 -13.77 -33.06
C PRO A 17 4.07 -13.76 -34.02
N TYR A 18 4.32 -14.89 -34.66
CA TYR A 18 5.40 -15.01 -35.63
C TYR A 18 5.39 -13.84 -36.62
N PRO A 19 6.56 -13.21 -36.93
CA PRO A 19 6.63 -12.07 -37.84
C PRO A 19 5.99 -12.38 -39.20
N PHE A 20 5.36 -11.37 -39.82
CA PHE A 20 4.73 -11.52 -41.14
C PHE A 20 5.72 -12.07 -42.19
N ALA A 21 6.95 -11.52 -42.25
CA ALA A 21 7.97 -11.97 -43.18
C ALA A 21 8.31 -13.46 -43.02
N MET A 22 8.34 -13.98 -41.80
CA MET A 22 8.57 -15.40 -41.52
C MET A 22 7.40 -16.26 -42.04
N ARG A 23 6.14 -15.86 -41.81
CA ARG A 23 4.98 -16.58 -42.27
C ARG A 23 4.91 -16.62 -43.81
N LEU A 24 5.22 -15.49 -44.43
CA LEU A 24 5.26 -15.39 -45.89
C LEU A 24 6.35 -16.33 -46.48
N LYS A 25 7.53 -16.35 -45.89
CA LYS A 25 8.62 -17.25 -46.33
C LYS A 25 8.27 -18.71 -46.17
N VAL A 26 7.67 -19.09 -45.04
CA VAL A 26 7.16 -20.48 -44.81
C VAL A 26 6.14 -20.88 -45.85
N VAL A 27 5.21 -19.99 -46.19
CA VAL A 27 4.15 -20.28 -47.14
C VAL A 27 4.71 -20.44 -48.57
N ARG A 28 5.65 -19.58 -48.97
CA ARG A 28 6.29 -19.67 -50.29
C ARG A 28 7.08 -20.95 -50.45
N LEU A 29 7.92 -21.33 -49.48
CA LEU A 29 8.63 -22.60 -49.51
C LEU A 29 7.72 -23.83 -49.63
N TYR A 30 6.54 -23.77 -48.99
CA TYR A 30 5.58 -24.87 -49.08
C TYR A 30 4.75 -24.86 -50.35
N LEU A 31 4.26 -23.70 -50.82
CA LEU A 31 3.33 -23.62 -51.95
C LEU A 31 4.02 -23.38 -53.30
N GLU A 32 5.09 -22.61 -53.35
CA GLU A 32 5.78 -22.21 -54.56
C GLU A 32 6.99 -23.14 -54.82
N ASP A 33 7.79 -23.43 -53.79
CA ASP A 33 8.99 -24.28 -53.94
C ASP A 33 8.73 -25.78 -53.70
N GLY A 34 7.49 -26.17 -53.30
CA GLY A 34 7.04 -27.56 -53.20
C GLY A 34 7.66 -28.36 -52.04
N TYR A 35 8.32 -27.74 -51.07
CA TYR A 35 8.92 -28.45 -49.95
C TYR A 35 7.90 -29.11 -49.04
N PRO A 36 8.13 -30.34 -48.52
CA PRO A 36 7.23 -31.00 -47.59
C PRO A 36 6.98 -30.16 -46.34
N SER A 37 5.73 -30.10 -45.87
CA SER A 37 5.34 -29.30 -44.68
C SER A 37 6.11 -29.68 -43.43
N THR A 38 6.52 -30.92 -43.27
CA THR A 38 7.33 -31.42 -42.16
C THR A 38 8.74 -30.86 -42.17
N LEU A 39 9.37 -30.75 -43.36
CA LEU A 39 10.71 -30.20 -43.51
C LEU A 39 10.72 -28.69 -43.28
N VAL A 40 9.74 -27.95 -43.82
CA VAL A 40 9.56 -26.53 -43.57
C VAL A 40 9.29 -26.27 -42.08
N ALA A 41 8.44 -27.07 -41.44
CA ALA A 41 8.17 -26.96 -40.01
C ALA A 41 9.43 -27.14 -39.14
N GLN A 42 10.24 -28.12 -39.49
CA GLN A 42 11.50 -28.40 -38.78
C GLN A 42 12.50 -27.25 -38.94
N GLN A 43 12.68 -26.71 -40.15
CA GLN A 43 13.60 -25.61 -40.45
C GLN A 43 13.26 -24.33 -39.69
N PHE A 44 11.98 -24.01 -39.51
CA PHE A 44 11.52 -22.80 -38.84
C PHE A 44 11.14 -23.00 -37.34
N GLY A 45 11.27 -24.22 -36.82
CA GLY A 45 10.93 -24.54 -35.43
C GLY A 45 9.43 -24.36 -35.10
N ILE A 46 8.57 -24.62 -36.05
CA ILE A 46 7.10 -24.50 -35.94
C ILE A 46 6.42 -25.89 -36.10
N SER A 47 5.13 -25.95 -35.86
CA SER A 47 4.36 -27.17 -36.15
C SER A 47 3.95 -27.25 -37.62
N ALA A 48 3.88 -28.46 -38.19
CA ALA A 48 3.34 -28.70 -39.55
C ALA A 48 1.92 -28.13 -39.70
N TYR A 49 1.11 -28.19 -38.63
CA TYR A 49 -0.19 -27.55 -38.59
C TYR A 49 -0.14 -26.03 -38.84
N SER A 50 0.88 -25.35 -38.35
CA SER A 50 1.07 -23.92 -38.61
C SER A 50 1.35 -23.65 -40.08
N VAL A 51 2.14 -24.52 -40.73
CA VAL A 51 2.39 -24.41 -42.20
C VAL A 51 1.09 -24.52 -42.96
N TYR A 52 0.30 -25.57 -42.72
CA TYR A 52 -1.01 -25.77 -43.38
C TYR A 52 -1.98 -24.61 -43.11
N ARG A 53 -2.07 -24.17 -41.90
CA ARG A 53 -2.95 -23.06 -41.50
C ARG A 53 -2.61 -21.77 -42.22
N TRP A 54 -1.32 -21.40 -42.27
CA TRP A 54 -0.88 -20.20 -42.96
C TRP A 54 -1.04 -20.31 -44.47
N SER A 55 -0.79 -21.48 -45.06
CA SER A 55 -1.00 -21.74 -46.46
C SER A 55 -2.47 -21.65 -46.87
N LYS A 56 -3.39 -22.17 -46.03
CA LYS A 56 -4.82 -22.00 -46.21
C LYS A 56 -5.22 -20.52 -46.17
N LEU A 57 -4.77 -19.75 -45.18
CA LEU A 57 -5.04 -18.32 -45.07
C LEU A 57 -4.47 -17.54 -46.27
N TYR A 58 -3.32 -17.91 -46.76
CA TYR A 58 -2.71 -17.30 -47.94
C TYR A 58 -3.51 -17.59 -49.21
N ARG A 59 -4.00 -18.83 -49.42
CA ARG A 59 -4.85 -19.16 -50.56
C ARG A 59 -6.20 -18.42 -50.54
N GLU A 60 -6.77 -18.23 -49.34
CA GLU A 60 -8.09 -17.60 -49.18
C GLU A 60 -8.01 -16.05 -49.23
N GLN A 61 -6.96 -15.43 -48.70
CA GLN A 61 -6.90 -13.97 -48.44
C GLN A 61 -5.58 -13.34 -48.91
N GLY A 62 -4.73 -14.07 -49.62
CA GLY A 62 -3.42 -13.60 -50.05
C GLY A 62 -2.51 -13.22 -48.86
N GLU A 63 -1.60 -12.32 -49.08
CA GLU A 63 -0.66 -11.80 -48.05
C GLU A 63 -1.38 -11.19 -46.84
N GLN A 64 -2.58 -10.64 -47.05
CA GLN A 64 -3.36 -10.06 -45.97
C GLN A 64 -3.80 -11.08 -44.91
N GLY A 65 -4.07 -12.32 -45.34
CA GLY A 65 -4.40 -13.43 -44.44
C GLY A 65 -3.28 -13.80 -43.47
N LEU A 66 -2.03 -13.52 -43.85
CA LEU A 66 -0.84 -13.74 -43.00
C LEU A 66 -0.56 -12.63 -42.02
N ARG A 67 -1.14 -11.44 -42.20
CA ARG A 67 -0.96 -10.34 -41.24
C ARG A 67 -1.67 -10.67 -39.94
N THR A 68 -1.02 -10.33 -38.82
CA THR A 68 -1.62 -10.48 -37.52
C THR A 68 -2.81 -9.52 -37.40
N ARG A 69 -4.04 -10.06 -37.29
CA ARG A 69 -5.18 -9.23 -36.96
C ARG A 69 -4.91 -8.53 -35.63
N GLN A 70 -4.82 -7.19 -35.66
CA GLN A 70 -4.83 -6.45 -34.41
C GLN A 70 -6.14 -6.78 -33.70
N ARG A 71 -6.05 -7.38 -32.52
CA ARG A 71 -7.23 -7.53 -31.65
C ARG A 71 -7.79 -6.13 -31.48
N LYS A 72 -8.96 -5.84 -32.03
CA LYS A 72 -9.73 -4.65 -31.64
C LYS A 72 -9.83 -4.75 -30.14
N SER A 73 -9.15 -3.86 -29.40
CA SER A 73 -9.32 -3.78 -27.97
C SER A 73 -10.82 -3.59 -27.77
N LEU A 74 -11.46 -4.49 -27.05
CA LEU A 74 -12.83 -4.31 -26.56
C LEU A 74 -12.90 -2.86 -26.07
N ALA A 75 -13.88 -2.10 -26.55
CA ALA A 75 -14.03 -0.70 -26.23
C ALA A 75 -13.80 -0.53 -24.73
N LYS A 76 -12.74 0.21 -24.36
CA LYS A 76 -12.39 0.40 -22.95
C LYS A 76 -13.65 0.89 -22.26
N SER A 77 -14.18 0.12 -21.32
CA SER A 77 -15.29 0.55 -20.48
C SER A 77 -15.01 2.00 -20.06
N LYS A 78 -15.85 2.93 -20.53
CA LYS A 78 -15.72 4.36 -20.19
C LYS A 78 -15.84 4.45 -18.67
N GLN A 79 -14.74 4.79 -18.03
CA GLN A 79 -14.75 5.06 -16.60
C GLN A 79 -15.77 6.17 -16.32
N SER A 80 -16.55 6.02 -15.25
CA SER A 80 -17.49 7.07 -14.82
C SER A 80 -16.79 8.41 -14.67
N ALA A 81 -17.43 9.47 -15.17
CA ALA A 81 -16.93 10.84 -15.05
C ALA A 81 -16.74 11.24 -13.58
N ALA A 82 -17.65 10.82 -12.70
CA ALA A 82 -17.57 11.07 -11.26
C ALA A 82 -16.31 10.49 -10.61
N VAL A 83 -15.94 9.24 -10.96
CA VAL A 83 -14.69 8.63 -10.46
C VAL A 83 -13.47 9.39 -10.98
N THR A 84 -13.48 9.78 -12.25
CA THR A 84 -12.38 10.55 -12.87
C THR A 84 -12.19 11.89 -12.17
N GLN A 85 -13.28 12.64 -11.96
CA GLN A 85 -13.27 13.93 -11.28
C GLN A 85 -12.76 13.82 -9.84
N SER A 86 -13.22 12.80 -9.09
CA SER A 86 -12.79 12.57 -7.72
C SER A 86 -11.31 12.23 -7.61
N ILE A 87 -10.75 11.44 -8.54
CA ILE A 87 -9.32 11.17 -8.61
C ILE A 87 -8.52 12.45 -8.82
N VAL A 88 -8.95 13.29 -9.78
CA VAL A 88 -8.28 14.55 -10.13
C VAL A 88 -8.36 15.54 -8.98
N LYS A 89 -9.54 15.70 -8.36
CA LYS A 89 -9.76 16.55 -7.20
C LYS A 89 -8.84 16.19 -6.04
N LEU A 90 -8.84 14.91 -5.63
CA LEU A 90 -7.96 14.43 -4.55
C LEU A 90 -6.48 14.66 -4.85
N LYS A 91 -6.05 14.49 -6.10
CA LYS A 91 -4.66 14.72 -6.49
C LYS A 91 -4.27 16.19 -6.45
N LYS A 92 -5.16 17.09 -6.86
CA LYS A 92 -4.93 18.55 -6.81
C LYS A 92 -4.88 19.07 -5.37
N GLU A 93 -5.82 18.63 -4.53
CA GLU A 93 -5.89 19.00 -3.11
C GLU A 93 -4.71 18.42 -2.32
N ASN A 94 -4.25 17.22 -2.70
CA ASN A 94 -3.19 16.48 -2.01
C ASN A 94 -2.09 16.04 -2.99
N PRO A 95 -1.21 16.96 -3.45
CA PRO A 95 -0.17 16.64 -4.45
C PRO A 95 0.79 15.52 -4.04
N GLY A 96 0.98 15.30 -2.72
CA GLY A 96 1.82 14.24 -2.15
C GLY A 96 1.20 12.84 -2.19
N TYR A 97 -0.11 12.72 -2.50
CA TYR A 97 -0.75 11.40 -2.52
C TYR A 97 -0.29 10.58 -3.71
N GLY A 98 0.17 9.35 -3.42
CA GLY A 98 0.48 8.35 -4.43
C GLY A 98 -0.77 7.60 -4.90
N ILE A 99 -0.64 6.89 -6.01
CA ILE A 99 -1.71 6.13 -6.69
C ILE A 99 -2.49 5.23 -5.72
N ARG A 100 -1.79 4.44 -4.91
CA ARG A 100 -2.43 3.52 -3.95
C ARG A 100 -3.22 4.27 -2.88
N ARG A 101 -2.65 5.36 -2.33
CA ARG A 101 -3.35 6.15 -1.32
C ARG A 101 -4.63 6.79 -1.87
N ILE A 102 -4.61 7.33 -3.09
CA ILE A 102 -5.82 7.87 -3.73
C ILE A 102 -6.88 6.75 -3.88
N SER A 103 -6.48 5.57 -4.34
CA SER A 103 -7.37 4.41 -4.43
C SER A 103 -7.98 4.04 -3.07
N ASP A 104 -7.14 3.97 -2.02
CA ASP A 104 -7.58 3.61 -0.66
C ASP A 104 -8.52 4.66 -0.06
N VAL A 105 -8.23 5.95 -0.25
CA VAL A 105 -9.10 7.07 0.17
C VAL A 105 -10.45 7.00 -0.53
N LEU A 106 -10.47 6.80 -1.84
CA LEU A 106 -11.72 6.71 -2.61
C LEU A 106 -12.59 5.53 -2.18
N LYS A 107 -12.00 4.39 -1.93
CA LYS A 107 -12.72 3.21 -1.43
C LYS A 107 -13.22 3.41 0.00
N ARG A 108 -12.34 3.93 0.87
CA ARG A 108 -12.59 4.05 2.30
C ARG A 108 -13.65 5.09 2.63
N PHE A 109 -13.60 6.26 2.01
CA PHE A 109 -14.42 7.39 2.39
C PHE A 109 -15.56 7.71 1.41
N PHE A 110 -15.49 7.16 0.19
CA PHE A 110 -16.47 7.45 -0.85
C PHE A 110 -17.09 6.20 -1.51
N PHE A 111 -16.70 5.00 -1.08
CA PHE A 111 -17.12 3.73 -1.69
C PHE A 111 -16.90 3.68 -3.22
N MET A 112 -15.98 4.47 -3.75
CA MET A 112 -15.75 4.55 -5.18
C MET A 112 -14.91 3.38 -5.69
N PRO A 113 -15.31 2.73 -6.79
CA PRO A 113 -14.60 1.59 -7.39
C PRO A 113 -13.37 2.07 -8.18
N ALA A 114 -12.39 2.65 -7.51
CA ALA A 114 -11.16 3.14 -8.11
C ALA A 114 -9.97 2.22 -7.79
N SER A 115 -9.64 1.30 -8.71
CA SER A 115 -8.44 0.48 -8.57
C SER A 115 -7.16 1.32 -8.72
N PRO A 116 -6.01 0.89 -8.16
CA PRO A 116 -4.74 1.59 -8.39
C PRO A 116 -4.40 1.77 -9.88
N SER A 117 -4.74 0.79 -10.72
CA SER A 117 -4.55 0.87 -12.18
C SER A 117 -5.43 1.94 -12.81
N THR A 118 -6.67 2.06 -12.35
CA THR A 118 -7.61 3.10 -12.77
C THR A 118 -7.08 4.48 -12.41
N VAL A 119 -6.66 4.66 -11.16
CA VAL A 119 -6.06 5.92 -10.69
C VAL A 119 -4.82 6.28 -11.51
N GLN A 120 -3.92 5.31 -11.75
CA GLN A 120 -2.70 5.54 -12.53
C GLN A 120 -3.02 6.00 -13.95
N ARG A 121 -3.97 5.34 -14.62
CA ARG A 121 -4.40 5.71 -15.97
C ARG A 121 -4.97 7.12 -16.01
N THR A 122 -5.93 7.42 -15.12
CA THR A 122 -6.53 8.75 -15.02
C THR A 122 -5.49 9.85 -14.80
N LEU A 123 -4.59 9.67 -13.84
CA LEU A 123 -3.54 10.65 -13.56
C LEU A 123 -2.58 10.84 -14.72
N ARG A 124 -2.27 9.77 -15.48
CA ARG A 124 -1.44 9.84 -16.67
C ARG A 124 -2.16 10.59 -17.80
N ASP A 125 -3.44 10.25 -18.03
CA ASP A 125 -4.23 10.85 -19.10
C ASP A 125 -4.50 12.35 -18.83
N GLN A 126 -4.47 12.77 -17.56
CA GLN A 126 -4.60 14.17 -17.12
C GLN A 126 -3.23 14.88 -16.90
N GLY A 127 -2.11 14.26 -17.25
CA GLY A 127 -0.78 14.84 -17.06
C GLY A 127 -0.34 15.05 -15.60
N LEU A 128 -1.08 14.46 -14.64
CA LEU A 128 -0.82 14.63 -13.20
C LEU A 128 0.10 13.54 -12.62
N ASN A 129 0.53 12.59 -13.44
CA ASN A 129 1.42 11.52 -13.01
C ASN A 129 2.88 11.93 -13.25
N ARG A 130 3.58 12.37 -12.21
CA ARG A 130 5.02 12.64 -12.33
C ARG A 130 5.77 11.32 -12.48
N PRO A 131 6.62 11.14 -13.50
CA PRO A 131 7.43 9.95 -13.62
C PRO A 131 8.40 9.87 -12.43
N VAL A 132 8.26 8.83 -11.63
CA VAL A 132 9.22 8.55 -10.55
C VAL A 132 10.49 8.03 -11.21
N LYS A 133 11.59 8.78 -11.11
CA LYS A 133 12.92 8.29 -11.51
C LYS A 133 13.17 6.99 -10.69
N LYS A 134 13.23 5.85 -11.39
CA LYS A 134 13.53 4.57 -10.75
C LYS A 134 14.97 4.64 -10.22
N LYS A 135 15.14 4.70 -8.91
CA LYS A 135 16.45 4.46 -8.31
C LYS A 135 16.87 3.03 -8.63
N PRO A 136 18.14 2.78 -8.97
CA PRO A 136 18.63 1.43 -9.19
C PRO A 136 18.31 0.59 -7.95
N LYS A 137 17.73 -0.59 -8.15
CA LYS A 137 17.47 -1.54 -7.06
C LYS A 137 18.84 -2.03 -6.56
N LYS A 138 19.30 -1.53 -5.42
CA LYS A 138 20.25 -2.28 -4.60
C LYS A 138 19.52 -3.57 -4.22
N ASN A 139 20.13 -4.75 -4.48
CA ASN A 139 19.58 -6.03 -4.04
C ASN A 139 19.37 -5.97 -2.52
N PRO A 140 18.16 -5.76 -2.00
CA PRO A 140 17.97 -5.79 -0.57
C PRO A 140 17.90 -7.26 -0.16
N ALA A 141 18.67 -7.63 0.85
CA ALA A 141 18.36 -8.84 1.61
C ALA A 141 16.86 -8.86 1.88
N LYS A 142 16.19 -10.01 1.65
CA LYS A 142 14.74 -10.11 1.84
C LYS A 142 14.40 -9.57 3.22
N PRO A 143 13.60 -8.49 3.36
CA PRO A 143 13.29 -7.95 4.65
C PRO A 143 12.54 -9.02 5.45
N ARG A 144 13.07 -9.41 6.60
CA ARG A 144 12.35 -10.28 7.53
C ARG A 144 11.18 -9.45 8.07
N PHE A 145 9.99 -9.77 7.62
CA PHE A 145 8.79 -9.12 8.09
C PHE A 145 8.49 -9.62 9.50
N PHE A 146 8.59 -8.74 10.47
CA PHE A 146 8.28 -9.02 11.87
C PHE A 146 7.12 -8.12 12.30
N GLU A 147 6.03 -8.73 12.72
CA GLU A 147 4.84 -8.03 13.21
C GLU A 147 4.21 -8.84 14.33
N ARG A 148 3.80 -8.19 15.39
CA ARG A 148 3.01 -8.81 16.46
C ARG A 148 1.61 -9.12 15.94
N ALA A 149 0.93 -10.09 16.60
CA ALA A 149 -0.36 -10.61 16.14
C ALA A 149 -1.56 -9.76 16.57
N ARG A 150 -1.42 -8.96 17.64
CA ARG A 150 -2.51 -8.17 18.24
C ARG A 150 -2.01 -6.81 18.75
N PRO A 151 -2.92 -5.84 18.93
CA PRO A 151 -2.60 -4.57 19.59
C PRO A 151 -2.02 -4.77 21.00
N ASN A 152 -1.27 -3.81 21.47
CA ASN A 152 -0.66 -3.77 22.79
C ASN A 152 0.28 -4.93 23.12
N GLN A 153 0.68 -5.75 22.14
CA GLN A 153 1.73 -6.73 22.36
C GLN A 153 3.13 -6.12 22.37
N LEU A 154 3.37 -5.14 21.49
CA LEU A 154 4.64 -4.45 21.40
C LEU A 154 4.42 -3.01 20.96
N TRP A 155 4.95 -2.06 21.75
CA TRP A 155 5.10 -0.68 21.31
C TRP A 155 6.55 -0.40 20.95
N GLN A 156 6.77 0.27 19.82
CA GLN A 156 8.06 0.82 19.46
C GLN A 156 8.14 2.28 19.94
N SER A 157 9.22 2.66 20.63
CA SER A 157 9.45 4.04 21.07
C SER A 157 10.74 4.57 20.47
N ASP A 158 10.69 5.82 20.02
CA ASP A 158 11.83 6.53 19.46
C ASP A 158 11.64 8.05 19.60
N ILE A 159 12.71 8.80 19.46
CA ILE A 159 12.75 10.26 19.59
C ILE A 159 13.22 10.88 18.28
N MET A 160 12.38 11.74 17.71
CA MET A 160 12.75 12.53 16.54
C MET A 160 13.06 13.97 16.93
N THR A 161 14.18 14.49 16.45
CA THR A 161 14.56 15.89 16.58
C THR A 161 14.21 16.64 15.30
N PHE A 162 13.62 17.82 15.41
CA PHE A 162 13.46 18.75 14.29
C PHE A 162 13.69 20.19 14.75
N ARG A 163 13.88 21.11 13.79
CA ARG A 163 14.11 22.53 14.11
C ARG A 163 12.82 23.33 14.04
N LEU A 164 12.52 24.04 15.13
CA LEU A 164 11.42 24.99 15.23
C LEU A 164 12.00 26.38 15.54
N ALA A 165 11.80 27.32 14.64
CA ALA A 165 12.32 28.70 14.79
C ALA A 165 13.83 28.75 15.19
N GLY A 166 14.65 27.92 14.53
CA GLY A 166 16.09 27.83 14.78
C GLY A 166 16.51 27.04 16.03
N LYS A 167 15.58 26.64 16.91
CA LYS A 167 15.84 25.83 18.12
C LYS A 167 15.46 24.36 17.89
N ASN A 168 16.12 23.44 18.59
CA ASN A 168 15.75 22.05 18.58
C ASN A 168 14.44 21.81 19.34
N ALA A 169 13.56 21.03 18.75
CA ALA A 169 12.36 20.49 19.36
C ALA A 169 12.34 18.96 19.18
N TYR A 170 11.73 18.26 20.13
CA TYR A 170 11.80 16.82 20.24
C TYR A 170 10.40 16.21 20.25
N LEU A 171 10.17 15.25 19.37
CA LEU A 171 8.98 14.41 19.36
C LEU A 171 9.33 13.04 19.94
N ILE A 172 8.64 12.66 21.00
CA ILE A 172 8.76 11.34 21.62
C ILE A 172 7.51 10.55 21.23
N GLY A 173 7.70 9.44 20.52
CA GLY A 173 6.60 8.63 19.99
C GLY A 173 6.55 7.22 20.54
N TYR A 174 5.33 6.70 20.74
CA TYR A 174 5.03 5.29 20.97
C TYR A 174 4.11 4.80 19.86
N LEU A 175 4.54 3.77 19.13
CA LEU A 175 3.82 3.21 17.99
C LEU A 175 3.53 1.73 18.24
N ASP A 176 2.27 1.34 18.15
CA ASP A 176 1.87 -0.07 18.21
C ASP A 176 2.36 -0.84 16.99
N ASP A 177 3.08 -1.92 17.24
CA ASP A 177 3.76 -2.72 16.21
C ASP A 177 2.79 -3.38 15.24
N TYR A 178 1.62 -3.83 15.72
CA TYR A 178 0.60 -4.52 14.93
C TYR A 178 -0.20 -3.55 14.05
N SER A 179 -0.73 -2.50 14.65
CA SER A 179 -1.67 -1.58 14.02
C SER A 179 -1.02 -0.38 13.34
N ARG A 180 0.20 -0.02 13.72
CA ARG A 180 0.87 1.26 13.39
C ARG A 180 0.23 2.47 14.07
N TYR A 181 -0.66 2.25 15.02
CA TYR A 181 -1.31 3.30 15.80
C TYR A 181 -0.30 4.02 16.70
N ILE A 182 -0.34 5.33 16.70
CA ILE A 182 0.44 6.13 17.65
C ILE A 182 -0.35 6.19 18.96
N THR A 183 0.11 5.42 19.93
CA THR A 183 -0.47 5.35 21.27
C THR A 183 0.01 6.50 22.15
N GLY A 184 1.21 7.00 21.91
CA GLY A 184 1.77 8.15 22.66
C GLY A 184 2.52 9.10 21.74
N MET A 185 2.26 10.40 21.90
CA MET A 185 3.03 11.46 21.27
C MET A 185 3.27 12.59 22.25
N GLY A 186 4.56 12.87 22.53
CA GLY A 186 5.00 14.00 23.31
C GLY A 186 5.78 15.00 22.46
N PHE A 187 5.57 16.28 22.71
CA PHE A 187 6.31 17.35 22.06
C PHE A 187 7.00 18.19 23.14
N TYR A 188 8.33 18.29 23.07
CA TYR A 188 9.15 18.83 24.16
C TYR A 188 10.28 19.70 23.63
N ARG A 189 10.76 20.59 24.50
CA ARG A 189 11.96 21.42 24.26
C ARG A 189 13.27 20.67 24.59
N SER A 190 13.18 19.52 25.24
CA SER A 190 14.32 18.68 25.64
C SER A 190 13.95 17.18 25.55
N GLN A 191 14.95 16.33 25.37
CA GLN A 191 14.79 14.86 25.29
C GLN A 191 15.23 14.19 26.60
N THR A 192 14.50 14.46 27.68
CA THR A 192 14.81 13.88 29.00
C THR A 192 14.11 12.54 29.21
N ALA A 193 14.66 11.69 30.10
CA ALA A 193 13.99 10.47 30.53
C ALA A 193 12.62 10.75 31.16
N GLN A 194 12.46 11.89 31.83
CA GLN A 194 11.18 12.30 32.41
C GLN A 194 10.12 12.52 31.33
N ASN A 195 10.46 13.16 30.22
CA ASN A 195 9.53 13.39 29.09
C ASN A 195 9.14 12.08 28.41
N VAL A 196 10.07 11.12 28.33
CA VAL A 196 9.79 9.76 27.82
C VAL A 196 8.77 9.05 28.72
N ILE A 197 8.99 9.09 30.05
CA ILE A 197 8.10 8.48 31.05
C ILE A 197 6.72 9.14 31.02
N GLU A 198 6.66 10.45 30.98
CA GLU A 198 5.39 11.19 30.91
C GLU A 198 4.57 10.80 29.66
N THR A 199 5.24 10.74 28.51
CA THR A 199 4.58 10.31 27.27
C THR A 199 4.08 8.86 27.37
N TYR A 200 4.88 7.95 27.97
CA TYR A 200 4.50 6.57 28.23
C TYR A 200 3.29 6.49 29.14
N ARG A 201 3.30 7.22 30.28
CA ARG A 201 2.21 7.19 31.26
C ARG A 201 0.89 7.69 30.69
N ARG A 202 0.91 8.74 29.87
CA ARG A 202 -0.29 9.21 29.17
C ARG A 202 -0.81 8.15 28.20
N ALA A 203 0.08 7.52 27.45
CA ALA A 203 -0.29 6.46 26.50
C ALA A 203 -0.90 5.23 27.22
N VAL A 204 -0.31 4.81 28.35
CA VAL A 204 -0.83 3.70 29.15
C VAL A 204 -2.19 4.03 29.77
N GLY A 205 -2.38 5.25 30.25
CA GLY A 205 -3.65 5.69 30.82
C GLY A 205 -4.81 5.68 29.81
N GLU A 206 -4.51 5.92 28.54
CA GLU A 206 -5.53 5.98 27.48
C GLU A 206 -5.73 4.64 26.74
N TYR A 207 -4.66 3.88 26.51
CA TYR A 207 -4.70 2.69 25.64
C TYR A 207 -4.36 1.38 26.34
N GLY A 208 -4.07 1.42 27.63
CA GLY A 208 -3.68 0.25 28.42
C GLY A 208 -2.19 -0.06 28.33
N VAL A 209 -1.75 -1.01 29.16
CA VAL A 209 -0.35 -1.40 29.31
C VAL A 209 0.07 -2.35 28.20
N PRO A 210 1.16 -2.07 27.43
CA PRO A 210 1.68 -3.01 26.44
C PRO A 210 2.42 -4.17 27.14
N LYS A 211 2.53 -5.31 26.46
CA LYS A 211 3.35 -6.43 26.96
C LYS A 211 4.84 -6.17 26.86
N GLU A 212 5.25 -5.51 25.80
CA GLU A 212 6.65 -5.24 25.48
C GLU A 212 6.81 -3.81 24.96
N VAL A 213 7.96 -3.20 25.26
CA VAL A 213 8.38 -1.92 24.66
C VAL A 213 9.76 -2.10 24.04
N LEU A 214 9.88 -1.75 22.76
CA LEU A 214 11.12 -1.78 22.00
C LEU A 214 11.66 -0.37 21.81
N THR A 215 12.91 -0.14 22.20
CA THR A 215 13.60 1.14 22.04
C THR A 215 14.98 0.97 21.39
N ASP A 216 15.57 2.05 20.97
CA ASP A 216 17.00 2.11 20.72
C ASP A 216 17.81 2.06 22.05
N ASN A 217 19.12 2.24 21.95
CA ASN A 217 20.04 2.30 23.10
C ASN A 217 20.30 3.75 23.58
N GLY A 218 19.39 4.67 23.30
CA GLY A 218 19.50 6.07 23.73
C GLY A 218 19.58 6.19 25.26
N ARG A 219 20.33 7.18 25.74
CA ARG A 219 20.53 7.43 27.19
C ARG A 219 19.22 7.68 27.95
N GLN A 220 18.19 8.09 27.27
CA GLN A 220 16.85 8.31 27.84
C GLN A 220 16.16 7.01 28.23
N TYR A 221 16.46 5.93 27.52
CA TYR A 221 15.86 4.61 27.70
C TYR A 221 16.75 3.66 28.49
N THR A 222 18.06 3.73 28.28
CA THR A 222 19.01 2.76 28.83
C THR A 222 20.25 3.43 29.42
N ASN A 223 20.83 2.78 30.42
CA ASN A 223 22.15 3.13 30.94
C ASN A 223 23.04 1.89 30.91
N TRP A 224 24.32 2.09 30.71
CA TRP A 224 25.27 0.99 30.73
C TRP A 224 25.62 0.57 32.18
N ARG A 225 25.45 1.46 33.14
CA ARG A 225 25.64 1.16 34.56
C ARG A 225 24.30 1.36 35.30
N GLY A 226 23.65 0.22 35.65
CA GLY A 226 22.43 0.21 36.47
C GLY A 226 21.12 0.39 35.67
N THR A 227 20.02 0.45 36.41
CA THR A 227 18.65 0.51 35.88
C THR A 227 18.21 1.99 35.77
N THR A 228 17.74 2.40 34.59
CA THR A 228 17.25 3.77 34.36
C THR A 228 15.88 4.00 35.02
N ARG A 229 15.50 5.29 35.17
CA ARG A 229 14.13 5.63 35.61
C ARG A 229 13.06 5.05 34.71
N PHE A 230 13.29 5.06 33.39
CA PHE A 230 12.36 4.48 32.42
C PHE A 230 12.22 2.96 32.59
N GLU A 231 13.31 2.24 32.76
CA GLU A 231 13.25 0.79 33.03
C GLU A 231 12.54 0.44 34.35
N LYS A 232 12.70 1.30 35.38
CA LYS A 232 11.96 1.16 36.64
C LYS A 232 10.46 1.33 36.42
N GLU A 233 10.05 2.29 35.58
CA GLU A 233 8.64 2.48 35.24
C GLU A 233 8.05 1.28 34.48
N LEU A 234 8.76 0.73 33.49
CA LEU A 234 8.34 -0.47 32.77
C LEU A 234 8.20 -1.69 33.71
N LYS A 235 9.13 -1.83 34.68
CA LYS A 235 9.05 -2.91 35.68
C LYS A 235 7.83 -2.80 36.58
N LYS A 236 7.42 -1.60 37.00
CA LYS A 236 6.19 -1.38 37.77
C LYS A 236 4.97 -1.93 37.04
N ASP A 237 4.92 -1.74 35.71
CA ASP A 237 3.82 -2.21 34.87
C ASP A 237 4.03 -3.65 34.35
N ARG A 238 5.09 -4.34 34.79
CA ARG A 238 5.48 -5.68 34.31
C ARG A 238 5.69 -5.75 32.80
N VAL A 239 6.14 -4.67 32.19
CA VAL A 239 6.41 -4.56 30.76
C VAL A 239 7.83 -5.01 30.46
N LYS A 240 7.98 -5.88 29.48
CA LYS A 240 9.29 -6.35 29.03
C LYS A 240 9.95 -5.29 28.14
N HIS A 241 11.10 -4.79 28.57
CA HIS A 241 11.93 -3.90 27.77
C HIS A 241 12.77 -4.69 26.78
N ILE A 242 12.65 -4.38 25.49
CA ILE A 242 13.46 -4.93 24.41
C ILE A 242 14.35 -3.80 23.87
N ARG A 243 15.66 -4.05 23.83
CA ARG A 243 16.62 -3.12 23.24
C ARG A 243 16.95 -3.54 21.82
N SER A 244 16.98 -2.59 20.90
CA SER A 244 17.41 -2.87 19.54
C SER A 244 18.89 -3.26 19.53
N ARG A 245 19.27 -4.31 18.79
CA ARG A 245 20.66 -4.70 18.66
C ARG A 245 21.40 -3.68 17.79
N PRO A 246 22.64 -3.28 18.14
CA PRO A 246 23.47 -2.47 17.27
C PRO A 246 23.56 -3.12 15.86
N HIS A 247 23.50 -2.31 14.82
CA HIS A 247 23.55 -2.76 13.42
C HIS A 247 22.42 -3.68 12.92
N HIS A 248 21.29 -3.78 13.66
CA HIS A 248 20.05 -4.40 13.17
C HIS A 248 18.96 -3.33 12.93
N PRO A 249 19.03 -2.55 11.85
CA PRO A 249 18.12 -1.42 11.60
C PRO A 249 16.67 -1.84 11.36
N MET A 250 16.38 -3.14 11.33
CA MET A 250 15.05 -3.67 10.99
C MET A 250 14.07 -3.67 12.16
N THR A 251 14.52 -3.46 13.40
CA THR A 251 13.66 -3.57 14.58
C THR A 251 12.77 -2.35 14.81
N LEU A 252 13.28 -1.13 14.61
CA LEU A 252 12.56 0.14 14.76
C LEU A 252 12.03 0.73 13.43
N GLY A 253 12.14 0.00 12.34
CA GLY A 253 11.79 0.51 11.00
C GLY A 253 10.33 0.96 10.82
N LYS A 254 9.42 0.58 11.72
CA LYS A 254 8.02 1.02 11.65
C LYS A 254 7.84 2.43 12.20
N ILE A 255 8.44 2.73 13.35
CA ILE A 255 8.40 4.08 13.93
C ILE A 255 9.27 5.05 13.11
N GLU A 256 10.42 4.59 12.58
CA GLU A 256 11.22 5.37 11.63
C GLU A 256 10.41 5.76 10.38
N ARG A 257 9.60 4.85 9.86
CA ARG A 257 8.69 5.13 8.74
C ARG A 257 7.60 6.13 9.11
N PHE A 258 7.12 6.09 10.34
CA PHE A 258 6.21 7.09 10.86
C PHE A 258 6.87 8.48 10.88
N TRP A 259 8.11 8.58 11.38
CA TRP A 259 8.87 9.84 11.37
C TRP A 259 9.08 10.39 9.96
N GLN A 260 9.39 9.54 8.99
CA GLN A 260 9.48 9.95 7.60
C GLN A 260 8.14 10.50 7.06
N SER A 261 7.03 9.93 7.51
CA SER A 261 5.69 10.36 7.09
C SER A 261 5.34 11.73 7.67
N ILE A 262 5.47 11.93 8.99
CA ILE A 262 5.16 13.23 9.61
C ILE A 262 6.09 14.32 9.10
N LEU A 263 7.37 14.01 8.91
CA LEU A 263 8.34 14.96 8.39
C LEU A 263 7.98 15.44 6.98
N SER A 264 7.79 14.50 6.05
CA SER A 264 7.56 14.81 4.63
C SER A 264 6.14 15.33 4.32
N GLU A 265 5.14 14.86 5.06
CA GLU A 265 3.74 15.21 4.79
C GLU A 265 3.29 16.46 5.56
N PHE A 266 3.95 16.76 6.67
CA PHE A 266 3.53 17.84 7.56
C PHE A 266 4.66 18.79 7.97
N LEU A 267 5.65 18.36 8.75
CA LEU A 267 6.60 19.26 9.38
C LEU A 267 7.44 20.11 8.41
N GLN A 268 7.84 19.52 7.26
CA GLN A 268 8.60 20.26 6.22
C GLN A 268 7.77 21.28 5.45
N ARG A 269 6.45 21.25 5.58
CA ARG A 269 5.53 22.11 4.83
C ARG A 269 4.82 23.12 5.71
N ALA A 270 4.78 22.84 7.01
CA ALA A 270 4.11 23.68 7.98
C ALA A 270 5.01 24.85 8.39
N GLN A 271 4.43 26.02 8.47
CA GLN A 271 5.02 27.18 9.15
C GLN A 271 4.31 27.32 10.50
N PHE A 272 5.07 27.34 11.57
CA PHE A 272 4.54 27.43 12.92
C PHE A 272 4.79 28.82 13.47
N THR A 273 3.78 29.41 14.10
CA THR A 273 3.86 30.75 14.69
C THR A 273 4.40 30.73 16.12
N SER A 274 4.16 29.64 16.85
CA SER A 274 4.64 29.45 18.21
C SER A 274 4.89 27.97 18.53
N TYR A 275 5.43 27.70 19.71
CA TYR A 275 5.59 26.34 20.22
C TYR A 275 4.22 25.67 20.46
N GLU A 276 3.26 26.42 20.98
CA GLU A 276 1.90 25.98 21.29
C GLU A 276 1.11 25.70 20.00
N ASP A 277 1.25 26.54 18.96
CA ASP A 277 0.71 26.29 17.63
C ASP A 277 1.27 24.99 17.05
N ALA A 278 2.59 24.78 17.14
CA ALA A 278 3.22 23.54 16.71
C ALA A 278 2.67 22.33 17.46
N ALA A 279 2.55 22.41 18.79
CA ALA A 279 2.04 21.32 19.63
C ALA A 279 0.61 20.94 19.25
N GLY A 280 -0.29 21.91 19.12
CA GLY A 280 -1.70 21.67 18.73
C GLY A 280 -1.83 21.04 17.33
N ARG A 281 -1.07 21.57 16.37
CA ARG A 281 -1.10 21.07 14.99
C ARG A 281 -0.45 19.71 14.83
N ILE A 282 0.59 19.37 15.60
CA ILE A 282 1.18 18.03 15.66
C ILE A 282 0.16 17.05 16.24
N ALA A 283 -0.50 17.38 17.33
CA ALA A 283 -1.55 16.54 17.93
C ALA A 283 -2.70 16.26 16.93
N PHE A 284 -3.15 17.29 16.23
CA PHE A 284 -4.16 17.16 15.18
C PHE A 284 -3.67 16.23 14.04
N TRP A 285 -2.43 16.38 13.59
CA TRP A 285 -1.86 15.53 12.54
C TRP A 285 -1.75 14.06 12.98
N VAL A 286 -1.38 13.79 14.23
CA VAL A 286 -1.36 12.44 14.80
C VAL A 286 -2.76 11.83 14.82
N LYS A 287 -3.77 12.62 15.21
CA LYS A 287 -5.18 12.18 15.14
C LYS A 287 -5.59 11.85 13.70
N TYR A 288 -5.24 12.70 12.74
CA TYR A 288 -5.44 12.43 11.32
C TYR A 288 -4.71 11.15 10.86
N TYR A 289 -3.44 10.96 11.25
CA TYR A 289 -2.65 9.76 10.92
C TYR A 289 -3.32 8.49 11.45
N ASN A 290 -3.77 8.50 12.68
CA ASN A 290 -4.40 7.36 13.31
C ASN A 290 -5.76 6.99 12.70
N HIS A 291 -6.61 7.97 12.44
CA HIS A 291 -8.02 7.73 12.12
C HIS A 291 -8.41 7.97 10.66
N LYS A 292 -7.68 8.79 9.93
CA LYS A 292 -8.08 9.22 8.57
C LYS A 292 -7.06 8.94 7.48
N ARG A 293 -5.83 8.57 7.84
CA ARG A 293 -4.78 8.34 6.86
C ARG A 293 -4.66 6.85 6.51
N PRO A 294 -5.07 6.40 5.30
CA PRO A 294 -4.85 5.01 4.87
C PRO A 294 -3.37 4.67 4.83
N HIS A 295 -3.02 3.51 5.37
CA HIS A 295 -1.65 3.04 5.50
C HIS A 295 -1.39 1.81 4.63
N GLN A 296 -0.46 1.91 3.67
CA GLN A 296 -0.18 0.83 2.70
C GLN A 296 0.32 -0.46 3.36
N GLY A 297 1.09 -0.35 4.45
CA GLY A 297 1.65 -1.50 5.17
C GLY A 297 0.61 -2.36 5.90
N ILE A 298 -0.63 -1.87 6.01
CA ILE A 298 -1.76 -2.58 6.63
C ILE A 298 -2.96 -2.69 5.68
N GLY A 299 -2.68 -2.76 4.36
CA GLY A 299 -3.72 -3.02 3.36
C GLY A 299 -4.66 -1.86 3.08
N GLY A 300 -4.23 -0.59 3.28
CA GLY A 300 -5.06 0.59 3.03
C GLY A 300 -6.01 0.95 4.17
N LEU A 301 -5.96 0.23 5.28
CA LEU A 301 -6.68 0.58 6.52
C LEU A 301 -6.03 1.78 7.21
N CYS A 302 -6.78 2.47 8.06
CA CYS A 302 -6.21 3.40 9.01
C CYS A 302 -5.64 2.65 10.23
N PRO A 303 -4.61 3.17 10.92
CA PRO A 303 -4.07 2.54 12.12
C PRO A 303 -5.13 2.19 13.17
N ALA A 304 -6.11 3.09 13.40
CA ALA A 304 -7.21 2.88 14.32
C ALA A 304 -8.07 1.65 13.98
N ASP A 305 -8.27 1.36 12.69
CA ASP A 305 -9.10 0.22 12.27
C ASP A 305 -8.53 -1.12 12.78
N ARG A 306 -7.19 -1.23 12.81
CA ARG A 306 -6.51 -2.41 13.34
C ARG A 306 -6.31 -2.34 14.86
N PHE A 307 -6.04 -1.17 15.42
CA PHE A 307 -5.83 -1.00 16.85
C PHE A 307 -7.09 -1.37 17.64
N PHE A 308 -8.25 -0.94 17.17
CA PHE A 308 -9.55 -1.28 17.77
C PHE A 308 -10.16 -2.58 17.23
N GLU A 309 -9.38 -3.36 16.46
CA GLU A 309 -9.76 -4.68 15.95
C GLU A 309 -11.10 -4.70 15.17
N ILE A 310 -11.42 -3.60 14.47
CA ILE A 310 -12.62 -3.50 13.61
C ILE A 310 -12.32 -3.80 12.14
N ASP A 311 -11.09 -4.13 11.79
CA ASP A 311 -10.60 -4.24 10.43
C ASP A 311 -11.34 -5.29 9.58
N THR A 312 -11.74 -6.41 10.16
CA THR A 312 -12.45 -7.48 9.46
C THR A 312 -13.87 -7.06 9.07
N ALA A 313 -14.64 -6.49 10.03
CA ALA A 313 -15.99 -6.00 9.78
C ALA A 313 -15.97 -4.83 8.79
N LEU A 314 -14.98 -3.93 8.97
CA LEU A 314 -14.78 -2.80 8.10
C LEU A 314 -14.48 -3.21 6.65
N LYS A 315 -13.58 -4.16 6.42
CA LYS A 315 -13.27 -4.65 5.06
C LYS A 315 -14.52 -5.16 4.35
N LYS A 316 -15.32 -6.00 5.03
CA LYS A 316 -16.59 -6.49 4.48
C LYS A 316 -17.55 -5.35 4.13
N THR A 317 -17.64 -4.33 5.01
CA THR A 317 -18.49 -3.16 4.77
C THR A 317 -18.00 -2.34 3.56
N LEU A 318 -16.68 -2.15 3.43
CA LEU A 318 -16.09 -1.42 2.31
C LEU A 318 -16.27 -2.17 0.98
N GLU A 319 -16.05 -3.48 0.96
CA GLU A 319 -16.25 -4.31 -0.23
C GLU A 319 -17.69 -4.23 -0.73
N LYS A 320 -18.65 -4.46 0.19
CA LYS A 320 -20.09 -4.35 -0.15
C LYS A 320 -20.47 -2.94 -0.60
N GLY A 321 -20.02 -1.89 0.09
CA GLY A 321 -20.31 -0.50 -0.28
C GLY A 321 -19.72 -0.12 -1.64
N VAL A 322 -18.53 -0.60 -1.98
CA VAL A 322 -17.92 -0.38 -3.30
C VAL A 322 -18.69 -1.10 -4.40
N GLU A 323 -19.16 -2.34 -4.17
CA GLU A 323 -19.95 -3.09 -5.13
C GLU A 323 -21.31 -2.42 -5.38
N GLU A 324 -22.01 -2.01 -4.32
CA GLU A 324 -23.28 -1.29 -4.42
C GLU A 324 -23.12 0.04 -5.15
N ASN A 325 -22.05 0.78 -4.85
CA ASN A 325 -21.80 2.06 -5.52
C ASN A 325 -21.32 1.91 -6.97
N ALA A 326 -20.65 0.81 -7.30
CA ALA A 326 -20.32 0.49 -8.68
C ALA A 326 -21.59 0.27 -9.53
N LEU A 327 -22.61 -0.36 -8.96
CA LEU A 327 -23.90 -0.53 -9.59
C LEU A 327 -24.64 0.81 -9.77
N GLU A 328 -24.69 1.66 -8.76
CA GLU A 328 -25.31 2.99 -8.85
C GLU A 328 -24.64 3.88 -9.91
N LEU A 329 -23.29 3.86 -9.96
CA LEU A 329 -22.52 4.56 -11.00
C LEU A 329 -22.84 4.05 -12.41
N ALA A 330 -23.08 2.74 -12.56
CA ALA A 330 -23.45 2.16 -13.85
C ALA A 330 -24.90 2.53 -14.26
N LEU A 331 -25.83 2.59 -13.31
CA LEU A 331 -27.24 2.85 -13.56
C LEU A 331 -27.57 4.35 -13.69
N ARG A 332 -26.98 5.18 -12.83
CA ARG A 332 -27.33 6.61 -12.66
C ARG A 332 -26.21 7.56 -13.04
N GLY A 333 -24.98 7.09 -13.18
CA GLY A 333 -23.82 7.94 -13.46
C GLY A 333 -23.25 8.67 -12.24
N GLU A 334 -23.95 8.65 -11.10
CA GLU A 334 -23.58 9.35 -9.87
C GLU A 334 -23.35 8.36 -8.72
N PRO A 335 -22.37 8.62 -7.84
CA PRO A 335 -22.12 7.80 -6.68
C PRO A 335 -23.12 8.14 -5.57
N ARG A 336 -23.51 7.14 -4.78
CA ARG A 336 -24.16 7.37 -3.49
C ARG A 336 -23.17 7.96 -2.49
N GLU A 337 -23.63 8.86 -1.64
CA GLU A 337 -22.88 9.25 -0.46
C GLU A 337 -22.84 8.08 0.53
N PRO A 338 -21.63 7.65 0.96
CA PRO A 338 -21.50 6.57 1.91
C PRO A 338 -21.89 7.02 3.31
N PHE A 339 -22.83 6.32 3.93
CA PHE A 339 -23.09 6.43 5.35
C PHE A 339 -22.82 5.08 6.01
N TYR A 340 -21.78 5.02 6.83
CA TYR A 340 -21.49 3.84 7.62
C TYR A 340 -20.69 4.19 8.88
N MET A 341 -20.89 3.38 9.92
CA MET A 341 -20.10 3.39 11.14
C MET A 341 -19.72 1.93 11.46
N VAL A 342 -18.48 1.70 11.77
CA VAL A 342 -18.00 0.41 12.25
C VAL A 342 -17.35 0.63 13.59
N GLY A 343 -17.81 -0.08 14.59
CA GLY A 343 -17.33 -0.02 15.95
C GLY A 343 -17.19 -1.39 16.56
N ARG A 344 -16.78 -1.43 17.83
CA ARG A 344 -16.71 -2.64 18.64
C ARG A 344 -17.40 -2.39 19.97
N MET A 345 -18.18 -3.36 20.42
CA MET A 345 -18.82 -3.37 21.73
C MET A 345 -18.50 -4.70 22.39
N GLY A 346 -17.64 -4.68 23.40
CA GLY A 346 -17.04 -5.90 23.94
C GLY A 346 -16.28 -6.68 22.86
N ASP A 347 -16.59 -7.95 22.69
CA ASP A 347 -15.97 -8.82 21.67
C ASP A 347 -16.68 -8.83 20.31
N GLN A 348 -17.79 -8.08 20.18
CA GLN A 348 -18.57 -8.03 18.96
C GLN A 348 -18.33 -6.76 18.15
N SER A 349 -18.23 -6.90 16.82
CA SER A 349 -18.18 -5.77 15.90
C SER A 349 -19.61 -5.31 15.59
N VAL A 350 -19.84 -3.99 15.71
CA VAL A 350 -21.10 -3.35 15.37
C VAL A 350 -20.93 -2.59 14.07
N VAL A 351 -21.83 -2.82 13.12
CA VAL A 351 -21.85 -2.12 11.81
C VAL A 351 -23.19 -1.44 11.65
N ILE A 352 -23.16 -0.11 11.51
CA ILE A 352 -24.33 0.70 11.18
C ILE A 352 -24.09 1.23 9.77
N ARG A 353 -25.07 1.07 8.87
CA ARG A 353 -24.97 1.57 7.49
C ARG A 353 -26.36 1.95 6.95
N ALA A 354 -26.38 2.84 5.99
CA ALA A 354 -27.59 3.12 5.24
C ALA A 354 -27.77 2.10 4.11
N GLU A 355 -28.90 1.41 4.10
CA GLU A 355 -29.34 0.57 2.99
C GLU A 355 -30.69 1.09 2.48
N LYS A 356 -30.75 1.44 1.19
CA LYS A 356 -32.00 1.95 0.55
C LYS A 356 -32.66 3.09 1.32
N GLY A 357 -31.85 4.02 1.85
CA GLY A 357 -32.35 5.16 2.62
C GLY A 357 -32.76 4.88 4.07
N LYS A 358 -32.61 3.64 4.54
CA LYS A 358 -32.84 3.25 5.94
C LYS A 358 -31.54 2.92 6.61
N VAL A 359 -31.36 3.34 7.86
CA VAL A 359 -30.24 2.97 8.72
C VAL A 359 -30.51 1.57 9.27
N LYS A 360 -29.56 0.67 9.10
CA LYS A 360 -29.57 -0.70 9.62
C LYS A 360 -28.35 -0.94 10.47
#